data_2851dc88465b442e748e6410d997c259
#
_entry.id   2851dc88465b442e748e6410d997c259
#
_cell.length_a   1.000
_cell.length_b   1.000
_cell.length_c   1.000
_cell.angle_alpha   90.00
_cell.angle_beta   90.00
_cell.angle_gamma   90.00
#
_symmetry.space_group_name_H-M   'P 1'
#
loop_
_entity.id
_entity.type
_entity.pdbx_description
1 polymer ?
#
loop_
_entity_poly.entity_id
_entity_poly.type
_entity_poly.pdbx_seq_one_letter_code
_entity_poly.pdbx_strand_id
1 'polypeptide(L)'
;MVYTTKFLSLSQSVFLTGGHAQIPGLSKRLEISLRSVLPAGAALRLIPAKDPVVDAWQGAALWAKTPEFKQYVVSIQDYQEYGGEYLKEHRFGNVYRR
;
A
#
# COMPACT_ATOMS: atom_id res chain seq x y z
N MET A 1 10.00 -11.47 21.43
CA MET A 1 9.21 -10.26 21.11
C MET A 1 8.61 -10.36 19.72
N VAL A 2 7.30 -10.49 19.65
CA VAL A 2 6.55 -10.70 18.39
C VAL A 2 6.66 -9.50 17.44
N TYR A 3 6.87 -8.30 17.96
CA TYR A 3 7.00 -7.07 17.16
C TYR A 3 8.29 -7.00 16.34
N THR A 4 9.36 -7.56 16.82
CA THR A 4 10.68 -7.46 16.19
C THR A 4 10.74 -8.22 14.87
N THR A 5 10.13 -9.39 14.79
CA THR A 5 10.18 -10.23 13.58
C THR A 5 9.35 -9.63 12.43
N LYS A 6 8.16 -9.11 12.72
CA LYS A 6 7.33 -8.44 11.72
C LYS A 6 7.98 -7.16 11.22
N PHE A 7 8.57 -6.39 12.10
CA PHE A 7 9.23 -5.13 11.75
C PHE A 7 10.46 -5.38 10.85
N LEU A 8 11.24 -6.41 11.17
CA LEU A 8 12.39 -6.83 10.37
C LEU A 8 11.98 -7.32 8.97
N SER A 9 10.85 -8.02 8.85
CA SER A 9 10.30 -8.45 7.57
C SER A 9 9.84 -7.26 6.73
N LEU A 10 9.14 -6.29 7.33
CA LEU A 10 8.65 -5.11 6.63
C LEU A 10 9.77 -4.17 6.17
N SER A 11 10.87 -4.09 6.92
CA SER A 11 12.00 -3.23 6.55
C SER A 11 12.73 -3.68 5.28
N GLN A 12 12.55 -4.91 4.85
CA GLN A 12 13.10 -5.43 3.60
C GLN A 12 12.30 -5.03 2.36
N SER A 13 11.13 -4.44 2.53
CA SER A 13 10.23 -4.10 1.42
C SER A 13 9.51 -2.78 1.69
N VAL A 14 10.28 -1.71 1.79
CA VAL A 14 9.73 -0.35 1.92
C VAL A 14 9.65 0.27 0.54
N PHE A 15 8.44 0.42 0.03
CA PHE A 15 8.19 1.01 -1.28
C PHE A 15 7.81 2.49 -1.13
N LEU A 16 8.57 3.38 -1.77
CA LEU A 16 8.35 4.82 -1.70
C LEU A 16 7.70 5.32 -3.00
N THR A 17 6.50 5.89 -2.88
CA THR A 17 5.74 6.41 -4.01
C THR A 17 4.97 7.68 -3.61
N GLY A 18 4.30 8.30 -4.57
CA GLY A 18 3.59 9.56 -4.38
C GLY A 18 4.40 10.78 -4.81
N GLY A 19 3.72 11.91 -5.01
CA GLY A 19 4.36 13.14 -5.49
C GLY A 19 5.49 13.66 -4.61
N HIS A 20 5.34 13.54 -3.29
CA HIS A 20 6.37 13.96 -2.33
C HIS A 20 7.65 13.10 -2.40
N ALA A 21 7.58 11.90 -2.95
CA ALA A 21 8.76 11.07 -3.15
C ALA A 21 9.78 11.69 -4.12
N GLN A 22 9.37 12.70 -4.89
CA GLN A 22 10.26 13.47 -5.77
C GLN A 22 11.06 14.56 -5.05
N ILE A 23 10.76 14.85 -3.78
CA ILE A 23 11.51 15.85 -3.03
C ILE A 23 12.96 15.41 -2.91
N PRO A 24 13.93 16.25 -3.37
CA PRO A 24 15.34 15.88 -3.28
C PRO A 24 15.76 15.56 -1.85
N GLY A 25 16.45 14.44 -1.66
CA GLY A 25 16.94 14.00 -0.35
C GLY A 25 15.93 13.31 0.55
N LEU A 26 14.64 13.25 0.18
CA LEU A 26 13.61 12.60 1.01
C LEU A 26 13.90 11.12 1.22
N SER A 27 14.23 10.40 0.18
CA SER A 27 14.54 8.97 0.22
C SER A 27 15.69 8.67 1.16
N LYS A 28 16.78 9.44 1.05
CA LYS A 28 17.95 9.27 1.90
C LYS A 28 17.67 9.61 3.36
N ARG A 29 16.92 10.67 3.61
CA ARG A 29 16.53 11.04 4.97
C ARG A 29 15.62 10.00 5.60
N LEU A 30 14.71 9.44 4.84
CA LEU A 30 13.84 8.35 5.29
C LEU A 30 14.68 7.10 5.62
N GLU A 31 15.65 6.77 4.80
CA GLU A 31 16.57 5.66 5.06
C GLU A 31 17.32 5.84 6.37
N ILE A 32 17.87 7.03 6.62
CA ILE A 32 18.57 7.35 7.86
C ILE A 32 17.64 7.23 9.06
N SER A 33 16.43 7.76 8.96
CA SER A 33 15.43 7.68 10.03
C SER A 33 15.03 6.24 10.35
N LEU A 34 14.83 5.42 9.33
CA LEU A 34 14.50 4.00 9.50
C LEU A 34 15.67 3.22 10.09
N ARG A 35 16.89 3.51 9.69
CA ARG A 35 18.08 2.90 10.27
C ARG A 35 18.21 3.17 11.76
N SER A 36 17.83 4.35 12.20
CA SER A 36 17.92 4.73 13.61
C SER A 36 17.00 3.94 14.53
N VAL A 37 15.88 3.42 13.99
CA VAL A 37 14.89 2.66 14.76
C VAL A 37 14.99 1.14 14.54
N LEU A 38 15.77 0.70 13.56
CA LEU A 38 16.00 -0.71 13.30
C LEU A 38 17.15 -1.25 14.13
N PRO A 39 17.12 -2.54 14.53
CA PRO A 39 18.26 -3.19 15.16
C PRO A 39 19.50 -3.15 14.27
N ALA A 40 20.68 -3.07 14.89
CA ALA A 40 21.94 -3.15 14.18
C ALA A 40 22.03 -4.43 13.34
N GLY A 41 22.42 -4.31 12.08
CA GLY A 41 22.52 -5.42 11.14
C GLY A 41 21.20 -5.85 10.49
N ALA A 42 20.07 -5.21 10.83
CA ALA A 42 18.81 -5.46 10.17
C ALA A 42 18.84 -5.02 8.70
N ALA A 43 18.31 -5.85 7.81
CA ALA A 43 18.20 -5.51 6.41
C ALA A 43 17.15 -4.40 6.21
N LEU A 44 17.55 -3.37 5.48
CA LEU A 44 16.65 -2.29 5.05
C LEU A 44 16.73 -2.18 3.54
N ARG A 45 15.58 -2.29 2.89
CA ARG A 45 15.48 -2.10 1.44
C ARG A 45 14.41 -1.06 1.15
N LEU A 46 14.85 0.09 0.69
CA LEU A 46 14.00 1.17 0.23
C LEU A 46 13.94 1.13 -1.29
N ILE A 47 12.74 0.93 -1.82
CA ILE A 47 12.50 0.80 -3.26
C ILE A 47 11.74 2.04 -3.72
N PRO A 48 12.39 2.97 -4.44
CA PRO A 48 11.68 4.11 -4.99
C PRO A 48 10.85 3.69 -6.20
N ALA A 49 9.65 4.27 -6.34
CA ALA A 49 8.85 4.09 -7.52
C ALA A 49 9.56 4.69 -8.74
N LYS A 50 9.41 4.07 -9.89
CA LYS A 50 9.99 4.55 -11.16
C LYS A 50 9.40 5.90 -11.57
N ASP A 51 8.08 6.03 -11.47
CA ASP A 51 7.36 7.28 -11.63
C ASP A 51 6.44 7.47 -10.42
N PRO A 52 6.90 8.18 -9.38
CA PRO A 52 6.17 8.25 -8.12
C PRO A 52 4.82 8.98 -8.23
N VAL A 53 4.58 9.73 -9.29
CA VAL A 53 3.31 10.43 -9.48
C VAL A 53 2.23 9.51 -10.06
N VAL A 54 2.58 8.66 -11.03
CA VAL A 54 1.59 7.87 -11.80
C VAL A 54 1.65 6.36 -11.57
N ASP A 55 2.68 5.84 -10.92
CA ASP A 55 2.85 4.38 -10.76
C ASP A 55 1.69 3.73 -10.00
N ALA A 56 1.15 4.37 -8.99
CA ALA A 56 0.00 3.86 -8.26
C ALA A 56 -1.25 3.74 -9.16
N TRP A 57 -1.48 4.74 -10.00
CA TRP A 57 -2.55 4.71 -10.99
C TRP A 57 -2.34 3.62 -12.04
N GLN A 58 -1.13 3.49 -12.55
CA GLN A 58 -0.80 2.44 -13.52
C GLN A 58 -0.98 1.04 -12.92
N GLY A 59 -0.57 0.86 -11.67
CA GLY A 59 -0.77 -0.39 -10.95
C GLY A 59 -2.25 -0.73 -10.78
N ALA A 60 -3.06 0.24 -10.41
CA ALA A 60 -4.50 0.08 -10.31
C ALA A 60 -5.13 -0.24 -11.67
N ALA A 61 -4.69 0.41 -12.75
CA ALA A 61 -5.17 0.15 -14.10
C ALA A 61 -4.82 -1.27 -14.57
N LEU A 62 -3.64 -1.75 -14.27
CA LEU A 62 -3.23 -3.13 -14.56
C LEU A 62 -4.07 -4.14 -13.79
N TRP A 63 -4.26 -3.89 -12.50
CA TRP A 63 -5.08 -4.75 -11.66
C TRP A 63 -6.55 -4.79 -12.13
N ALA A 64 -7.10 -3.66 -12.55
CA ALA A 64 -8.47 -3.57 -13.07
C ALA A 64 -8.69 -4.42 -14.34
N LYS A 65 -7.63 -4.77 -15.06
CA LYS A 65 -7.69 -5.65 -16.23
C LYS A 65 -7.64 -7.13 -15.87
N THR A 66 -7.35 -7.48 -14.63
CA THR A 66 -7.30 -8.88 -14.20
C THR A 66 -8.71 -9.45 -14.01
N PRO A 67 -8.89 -10.78 -14.22
CA PRO A 67 -10.19 -11.42 -13.95
C PRO A 67 -10.65 -11.30 -12.50
N GLU A 68 -9.71 -11.21 -11.57
CA GLU A 68 -9.98 -11.08 -10.13
C GLU A 68 -10.67 -9.78 -9.78
N PHE A 69 -10.46 -8.73 -10.57
CA PHE A 69 -11.05 -7.41 -10.33
C PHE A 69 -12.57 -7.48 -10.16
N LYS A 70 -13.24 -8.31 -10.96
CA LYS A 70 -14.71 -8.45 -10.91
C LYS A 70 -15.23 -8.93 -9.56
N GLN A 71 -14.39 -9.63 -8.79
CA GLN A 71 -14.77 -10.12 -7.46
C GLN A 71 -14.76 -9.02 -6.40
N TYR A 72 -14.09 -7.91 -6.69
CA TYR A 72 -13.88 -6.82 -5.75
C TYR A 72 -14.72 -5.59 -6.03
N VAL A 73 -15.32 -5.50 -7.22
CA VAL A 73 -16.15 -4.34 -7.58
C VAL A 73 -17.59 -4.51 -7.10
N VAL A 74 -18.21 -3.40 -6.78
CA VAL A 74 -19.65 -3.32 -6.53
C VAL A 74 -20.28 -2.69 -7.76
N SER A 75 -21.17 -3.41 -8.44
CA SER A 75 -21.90 -2.89 -9.59
C SER A 75 -23.00 -1.91 -9.17
N ILE A 76 -23.48 -1.11 -10.12
CA ILE A 76 -24.63 -0.24 -9.87
C ILE A 76 -25.86 -1.09 -9.46
N GLN A 77 -26.02 -2.24 -10.05
CA GLN A 77 -27.11 -3.17 -9.73
C GLN A 77 -27.01 -3.68 -8.29
N ASP A 78 -25.80 -4.09 -7.87
CA ASP A 78 -25.56 -4.52 -6.48
C ASP A 78 -25.86 -3.39 -5.49
N TYR A 79 -25.46 -2.19 -5.81
CA TYR A 79 -25.72 -1.04 -4.97
C TYR A 79 -27.20 -0.72 -4.87
N GLN A 80 -27.95 -0.82 -5.98
CA GLN A 80 -29.39 -0.59 -5.99
C GLN A 80 -30.16 -1.66 -5.21
N GLU A 81 -29.68 -2.91 -5.26
CA GLU A 81 -30.34 -4.03 -4.59
C GLU A 81 -30.01 -4.08 -3.09
N TYR A 82 -28.75 -3.89 -2.72
CA TYR A 82 -28.27 -4.09 -1.35
C TYR A 82 -28.00 -2.78 -0.58
N GLY A 83 -27.97 -1.64 -1.25
CA GLY A 83 -27.77 -0.33 -0.65
C GLY A 83 -26.33 -0.07 -0.16
N GLY A 84 -26.17 1.06 0.54
CA GLY A 84 -24.85 1.52 1.02
C GLY A 84 -24.20 0.64 2.09
N GLU A 85 -24.99 -0.08 2.88
CA GLU A 85 -24.46 -0.99 3.91
C GLU A 85 -23.68 -2.16 3.30
N TYR A 86 -24.04 -2.59 2.11
CA TYR A 86 -23.31 -3.61 1.35
C TYR A 86 -21.86 -3.24 1.09
N LEU A 87 -21.57 -1.94 0.88
CA LEU A 87 -20.22 -1.44 0.69
C LEU A 87 -19.33 -1.66 1.91
N LYS A 88 -19.89 -1.67 3.09
CA LYS A 88 -19.14 -1.87 4.34
C LYS A 88 -18.69 -3.32 4.52
N GLU A 89 -19.48 -4.25 4.03
CA GLU A 89 -19.23 -5.69 4.16
C GLU A 89 -18.49 -6.26 2.96
N HIS A 90 -18.47 -5.53 1.85
CA HIS A 90 -17.78 -5.95 0.63
C HIS A 90 -16.26 -5.93 0.84
N ARG A 91 -15.55 -6.86 0.20
CA ARG A 91 -14.08 -7.00 0.29
C ARG A 91 -13.32 -5.70 0.00
N PHE A 92 -13.91 -4.83 -0.78
CA PHE A 92 -13.37 -3.50 -1.09
C PHE A 92 -13.76 -2.43 -0.08
N GLY A 93 -14.72 -2.71 0.77
CA GLY A 93 -15.13 -1.79 1.80
C GLY A 93 -14.02 -1.65 2.84
N ASN A 94 -13.79 -0.43 3.30
CA ASN A 94 -12.99 -0.20 4.47
C ASN A 94 -13.68 -0.88 5.66
N VAL A 95 -13.22 -2.07 5.98
CA VAL A 95 -13.66 -2.73 7.21
C VAL A 95 -13.05 -1.96 8.38
N TYR A 96 -13.78 -0.98 8.88
CA TYR A 96 -13.46 -0.40 10.18
C TYR A 96 -13.66 -1.47 11.24
N ARG A 97 -12.59 -2.15 11.58
CA ARG A 97 -12.56 -2.92 12.82
C ARG A 97 -12.52 -1.91 13.96
N ARG A 98 -13.64 -1.80 14.63
CA ARG A 98 -13.70 -1.12 15.93
C ARG A 98 -12.87 -1.89 16.94
#